data_d68796d7e7507861f316b8327eb5f8d8
#
_entry.id   d68796d7e7507861f316b8327eb5f8d8
#
_cell.length_a   1.000
_cell.length_b   1.000
_cell.length_c   1.000
_cell.angle_alpha   90.00
_cell.angle_beta   90.00
_cell.angle_gamma   90.00
#
_symmetry.space_group_name_H-M   'P 1'
#
loop_
_entity.id
_entity.type
_entity.pdbx_description
1 polymer ?
#
loop_
_entity_poly.entity_id
_entity_poly.type
_entity_poly.pdbx_seq_one_letter_code
_entity_poly.pdbx_strand_id
1 'polypeptide(L)'
;MALTREHVEDVIATYIQAWQQQDPDLIVTIFTEGARYHERVMEAAIPDREAIRRYWETKVVGAQANITCKLLSLYVDGTTAIAEWEAEFDDLVKGARKRMREVAILEFEDGLIASLREYWASEQVGHLASAGSNGSG
;
A
#
# COMPACT_ATOMS: atom_id res chain seq x y z
N MET A 1 -0.30 -7.44 -25.04
CA MET A 1 -1.12 -6.22 -24.98
C MET A 1 -0.33 -5.13 -24.27
N ALA A 2 -0.35 -3.94 -24.83
CA ALA A 2 0.42 -2.83 -24.24
C ALA A 2 -0.28 -2.31 -22.99
N LEU A 3 0.48 -2.02 -21.98
CA LEU A 3 -0.01 -1.37 -20.77
C LEU A 3 -0.30 0.10 -21.08
N THR A 4 -1.49 0.58 -20.73
CA THR A 4 -1.84 1.98 -20.94
C THR A 4 -1.77 2.73 -19.60
N ARG A 5 -1.49 4.03 -19.70
CA ARG A 5 -1.51 4.89 -18.51
C ARG A 5 -2.88 4.87 -17.84
N GLU A 6 -3.95 4.89 -18.64
CA GLU A 6 -5.30 4.88 -18.11
C GLU A 6 -5.56 3.61 -17.26
N HIS A 7 -5.12 2.45 -17.76
CA HIS A 7 -5.27 1.21 -17.03
C HIS A 7 -4.48 1.24 -15.72
N VAL A 8 -3.25 1.77 -15.76
CA VAL A 8 -2.43 1.89 -14.56
C VAL A 8 -3.10 2.82 -13.56
N GLU A 9 -3.66 3.94 -14.03
CA GLU A 9 -4.39 4.85 -13.14
C GLU A 9 -5.55 4.15 -12.45
N ASP A 10 -6.28 3.31 -13.17
CA ASP A 10 -7.38 2.54 -12.58
C ASP A 10 -6.88 1.55 -11.52
N VAL A 11 -5.77 0.88 -11.79
CA VAL A 11 -5.18 -0.06 -10.82
C VAL A 11 -4.72 0.68 -9.57
N ILE A 12 -4.06 1.83 -9.74
CA ILE A 12 -3.62 2.64 -8.60
C ILE A 12 -4.82 3.15 -7.80
N ALA A 13 -5.89 3.57 -8.48
CA ALA A 13 -7.11 4.01 -7.79
C ALA A 13 -7.69 2.87 -6.95
N THR A 14 -7.69 1.66 -7.47
CA THR A 14 -8.13 0.49 -6.71
C THR A 14 -7.24 0.22 -5.50
N TYR A 15 -5.92 0.35 -5.66
CA TYR A 15 -4.96 0.20 -4.57
C TYR A 15 -5.27 1.19 -3.45
N ILE A 16 -5.41 2.45 -3.81
CA ILE A 16 -5.68 3.52 -2.83
C ILE A 16 -7.02 3.27 -2.14
N GLN A 17 -8.05 2.90 -2.90
CA GLN A 17 -9.36 2.61 -2.34
C GLN A 17 -9.29 1.44 -1.35
N ALA A 18 -8.60 0.36 -1.74
CA ALA A 18 -8.45 -0.80 -0.87
C ALA A 18 -7.72 -0.43 0.42
N TRP A 19 -6.71 0.43 0.34
CA TRP A 19 -5.97 0.87 1.52
C TRP A 19 -6.85 1.72 2.42
N GLN A 20 -7.51 2.72 1.86
CA GLN A 20 -8.37 3.62 2.65
C GLN A 20 -9.56 2.89 3.28
N GLN A 21 -10.09 1.89 2.59
CA GLN A 21 -11.22 1.09 3.09
C GLN A 21 -10.75 -0.12 3.89
N GLN A 22 -9.45 -0.39 3.92
CA GLN A 22 -8.88 -1.54 4.61
C GLN A 22 -9.52 -2.85 4.15
N ASP A 23 -9.52 -3.07 2.83
CA ASP A 23 -10.26 -4.14 2.18
C ASP A 23 -9.31 -5.15 1.51
N PRO A 24 -9.00 -6.27 2.18
CA PRO A 24 -8.11 -7.28 1.61
C PRO A 24 -8.71 -7.98 0.38
N ASP A 25 -10.02 -8.07 0.28
CA ASP A 25 -10.66 -8.67 -0.89
C ASP A 25 -10.46 -7.80 -2.11
N LEU A 26 -10.48 -6.48 -1.93
CA LEU A 26 -10.30 -5.56 -3.04
C LEU A 26 -8.84 -5.51 -3.50
N ILE A 27 -7.89 -5.47 -2.55
CA ILE A 27 -6.48 -5.35 -2.93
C ILE A 27 -6.01 -6.54 -3.78
N VAL A 28 -6.48 -7.75 -3.49
CA VAL A 28 -6.00 -8.91 -4.24
C VAL A 28 -6.49 -8.95 -5.68
N THR A 29 -7.52 -8.16 -6.02
CA THR A 29 -8.05 -8.14 -7.39
C THR A 29 -7.06 -7.55 -8.39
N ILE A 30 -6.08 -6.77 -7.95
CA ILE A 30 -5.13 -6.11 -8.85
C ILE A 30 -3.78 -6.82 -8.95
N PHE A 31 -3.62 -7.97 -8.29
CA PHE A 31 -2.38 -8.74 -8.31
C PHE A 31 -2.54 -10.05 -9.07
N THR A 32 -1.45 -10.50 -9.73
CA THR A 32 -1.42 -11.85 -10.27
C THR A 32 -1.34 -12.86 -9.14
N GLU A 33 -1.67 -14.11 -9.43
CA GLU A 33 -1.64 -15.18 -8.44
C GLU A 33 -0.26 -15.34 -7.81
N GLY A 34 0.79 -15.28 -8.63
CA GLY A 34 2.17 -15.42 -8.15
C GLY A 34 2.86 -14.09 -7.88
N ALA A 35 2.12 -13.02 -7.67
CA ALA A 35 2.69 -11.69 -7.48
C ALA A 35 3.63 -11.65 -6.28
N ARG A 36 4.69 -10.86 -6.41
CA ARG A 36 5.65 -10.64 -5.35
C ARG A 36 5.53 -9.22 -4.84
N TYR A 37 5.44 -9.09 -3.54
CA TYR A 37 5.26 -7.80 -2.88
C TYR A 37 6.46 -7.57 -1.97
N HIS A 38 7.27 -6.56 -2.30
CA HIS A 38 8.44 -6.18 -1.52
C HIS A 38 8.11 -4.93 -0.73
N GLU A 39 7.52 -5.12 0.44
CA GLU A 39 7.20 -4.00 1.33
C GLU A 39 8.48 -3.40 1.90
N ARG A 40 9.50 -4.24 2.10
CA ARG A 40 10.84 -3.82 2.48
C ARG A 40 11.82 -4.52 1.54
N VAL A 41 12.47 -3.74 0.69
CA VAL A 41 13.25 -4.31 -0.41
C VAL A 41 14.48 -5.08 0.04
N MET A 42 14.94 -4.87 1.28
CA MET A 42 16.07 -5.60 1.82
C MET A 42 15.67 -6.90 2.52
N GLU A 43 14.39 -7.20 2.59
CA GLU A 43 13.86 -8.41 3.20
C GLU A 43 13.23 -9.31 2.13
N ALA A 44 12.89 -10.53 2.52
CA ALA A 44 12.24 -11.45 1.61
C ALA A 44 10.88 -10.91 1.16
N ALA A 45 10.56 -11.13 -0.12
CA ALA A 45 9.29 -10.71 -0.67
C ALA A 45 8.14 -11.52 -0.05
N ILE A 46 6.97 -10.89 0.01
CA ILE A 46 5.72 -11.60 0.24
C ILE A 46 5.43 -12.35 -1.05
N PRO A 47 5.33 -13.69 -1.04
CA PRO A 47 5.62 -14.49 -2.24
C PRO A 47 4.48 -14.71 -3.21
N ASP A 48 3.22 -14.44 -2.83
CA ASP A 48 2.08 -14.67 -3.72
C ASP A 48 0.86 -13.88 -3.25
N ARG A 49 -0.19 -13.93 -4.06
CA ARG A 49 -1.40 -13.15 -3.82
C ARG A 49 -2.09 -13.51 -2.50
N GLU A 50 -2.10 -14.78 -2.14
CA GLU A 50 -2.71 -15.20 -0.89
C GLU A 50 -1.91 -14.67 0.32
N ALA A 51 -0.59 -14.70 0.22
CA ALA A 51 0.27 -14.13 1.27
C ALA A 51 0.10 -12.61 1.35
N ILE A 52 -0.13 -11.93 0.22
CA ILE A 52 -0.44 -10.49 0.20
C ILE A 52 -1.74 -10.23 0.95
N ARG A 53 -2.77 -11.06 0.75
CA ARG A 53 -4.03 -10.93 1.48
C ARG A 53 -3.79 -11.03 2.99
N ARG A 54 -3.04 -12.03 3.44
CA ARG A 54 -2.75 -12.24 4.86
C ARG A 54 -1.96 -11.07 5.44
N TYR A 55 -1.00 -10.55 4.69
CA TYR A 55 -0.23 -9.38 5.09
C TYR A 55 -1.14 -8.18 5.31
N TRP A 56 -2.08 -7.95 4.38
CA TRP A 56 -3.02 -6.83 4.49
C TRP A 56 -3.96 -6.99 5.67
N GLU A 57 -4.41 -8.22 5.94
CA GLU A 57 -5.26 -8.48 7.12
C GLU A 57 -4.54 -8.14 8.41
N THR A 58 -3.25 -8.43 8.49
CA THR A 58 -2.46 -8.19 9.70
C THR A 58 -2.00 -6.75 9.80
N LYS A 59 -1.43 -6.21 8.74
CA LYS A 59 -0.76 -4.90 8.78
C LYS A 59 -1.68 -3.73 8.49
N VAL A 60 -2.59 -3.89 7.55
CA VAL A 60 -3.47 -2.80 7.18
C VAL A 60 -4.72 -2.81 8.04
N VAL A 61 -5.44 -3.93 8.06
CA VAL A 61 -6.68 -4.02 8.83
C VAL A 61 -6.38 -4.04 10.33
N GLY A 62 -5.41 -4.84 10.75
CA GLY A 62 -5.14 -5.06 12.17
C GLY A 62 -4.29 -3.99 12.84
N ALA A 63 -3.48 -3.24 12.09
CA ALA A 63 -2.48 -2.35 12.70
C ALA A 63 -2.59 -0.89 12.26
N GLN A 64 -3.49 -0.55 11.37
CA GLN A 64 -3.68 0.82 10.88
C GLN A 64 -5.15 1.24 10.98
N ALA A 65 -5.38 2.55 10.98
CA ALA A 65 -6.74 3.10 10.97
C ALA A 65 -6.70 4.52 10.39
N ASN A 66 -7.87 5.00 9.97
CA ASN A 66 -8.06 6.36 9.49
C ASN A 66 -7.05 6.73 8.40
N ILE A 67 -7.04 5.93 7.35
CA ILE A 67 -6.04 6.00 6.28
C ILE A 67 -6.51 6.98 5.21
N THR A 68 -5.64 7.90 4.82
CA THR A 68 -5.83 8.71 3.62
C THR A 68 -4.60 8.53 2.74
N CYS A 69 -4.82 8.51 1.42
CA CYS A 69 -3.73 8.33 0.47
C CYS A 69 -4.04 9.08 -0.81
N LYS A 70 -3.03 9.72 -1.38
CA LYS A 70 -3.19 10.42 -2.67
C LYS A 70 -1.98 10.13 -3.54
N LEU A 71 -2.25 9.98 -4.84
CA LEU A 71 -1.21 9.83 -5.85
C LEU A 71 -0.61 11.20 -6.14
N LEU A 72 0.73 11.29 -6.12
CA LEU A 72 1.44 12.54 -6.39
C LEU A 72 1.99 12.56 -7.81
N SER A 73 2.54 11.44 -8.29
CA SER A 73 3.07 11.37 -9.65
C SER A 73 3.02 9.92 -10.13
N LEU A 74 2.98 9.78 -11.45
CA LEU A 74 2.89 8.47 -12.09
C LEU A 74 3.64 8.50 -13.41
N TYR A 75 4.48 7.49 -13.62
CA TYR A 75 5.24 7.30 -14.85
C TYR A 75 5.02 5.88 -15.33
N VAL A 76 4.83 5.71 -16.64
CA VAL A 76 4.61 4.39 -17.24
C VAL A 76 5.62 4.21 -18.36
N ASP A 77 6.33 3.08 -18.32
CA ASP A 77 7.32 2.74 -19.34
C ASP A 77 7.19 1.24 -19.63
N GLY A 78 6.67 0.90 -20.82
CA GLY A 78 6.44 -0.49 -21.18
C GLY A 78 5.43 -1.14 -20.25
N THR A 79 5.84 -2.20 -19.55
CA THR A 79 5.00 -2.89 -18.57
C THR A 79 5.32 -2.48 -17.13
N THR A 80 6.12 -1.43 -16.95
CA THR A 80 6.52 -0.94 -15.64
C THR A 80 5.87 0.41 -15.37
N ALA A 81 5.34 0.58 -14.17
CA ALA A 81 4.87 1.87 -13.72
C ALA A 81 5.61 2.26 -12.45
N ILE A 82 5.83 3.57 -12.29
CA ILE A 82 6.43 4.13 -11.08
C ILE A 82 5.43 5.14 -10.53
N ALA A 83 5.00 4.92 -9.31
CA ALA A 83 3.99 5.75 -8.66
C ALA A 83 4.55 6.32 -7.38
N GLU A 84 4.38 7.63 -7.18
CA GLU A 84 4.70 8.27 -5.92
C GLU A 84 3.39 8.66 -5.25
N TRP A 85 3.23 8.27 -3.99
CA TRP A 85 2.04 8.65 -3.22
C TRP A 85 2.40 9.06 -1.81
N GLU A 86 1.45 9.76 -1.18
CA GLU A 86 1.58 10.16 0.21
C GLU A 86 0.36 9.67 0.96
N ALA A 87 0.59 9.06 2.11
CA ALA A 87 -0.47 8.55 2.96
C ALA A 87 -0.30 9.06 4.38
N GLU A 88 -1.43 9.18 5.08
CA GLU A 88 -1.43 9.37 6.53
C GLU A 88 -2.31 8.29 7.14
N PHE A 89 -1.91 7.82 8.29
CA PHE A 89 -2.67 6.79 8.99
C PHE A 89 -2.30 6.76 10.46
N ASP A 90 -3.21 6.20 11.25
CA ASP A 90 -2.95 5.89 12.64
C ASP A 90 -2.20 4.56 12.70
N ASP A 91 -1.00 4.59 13.31
CA ASP A 91 -0.23 3.39 13.60
C ASP A 91 -0.67 2.89 14.96
N LEU A 92 -1.49 1.84 14.99
CA LEU A 92 -2.09 1.36 16.23
C LEU A 92 -1.08 0.63 17.11
N VAL A 93 0.00 0.13 16.53
CA VAL A 93 1.05 -0.54 17.30
C VAL A 93 1.87 0.48 18.08
N LYS A 94 2.20 1.61 17.46
CA LYS A 94 3.03 2.63 18.09
C LYS A 94 2.24 3.76 18.76
N GLY A 95 0.93 3.78 18.55
CA GLY A 95 0.09 4.82 19.13
C GLY A 95 0.40 6.21 18.56
N ALA A 96 0.67 6.29 17.26
CA ALA A 96 1.10 7.53 16.63
C ALA A 96 0.40 7.74 15.31
N ARG A 97 0.14 9.00 14.97
CA ARG A 97 -0.31 9.37 13.62
C ARG A 97 0.93 9.54 12.76
N LYS A 98 0.96 8.87 11.62
CA LYS A 98 2.12 8.87 10.73
C LYS A 98 1.77 9.40 9.36
N ARG A 99 2.73 10.08 8.74
CA ARG A 99 2.71 10.42 7.33
C ARG A 99 3.82 9.65 6.64
N MET A 100 3.49 9.04 5.50
CA MET A 100 4.43 8.25 4.72
C MET A 100 4.47 8.79 3.31
N ARG A 101 5.67 8.97 2.77
CA ARG A 101 5.89 9.24 1.35
C ARG A 101 6.54 8.01 0.75
N GLU A 102 5.99 7.54 -0.37
CA GLU A 102 6.43 6.27 -0.93
C GLU A 102 6.55 6.35 -2.44
N VAL A 103 7.59 5.68 -2.98
CA VAL A 103 7.70 5.40 -4.40
C VAL A 103 7.55 3.90 -4.57
N ALA A 104 6.61 3.49 -5.41
CA ALA A 104 6.37 2.09 -5.73
C ALA A 104 6.74 1.83 -7.17
N ILE A 105 7.49 0.76 -7.40
CA ILE A 105 7.80 0.29 -8.74
C ILE A 105 6.94 -0.94 -8.98
N LEU A 106 6.03 -0.83 -9.96
CA LEU A 106 5.05 -1.86 -10.27
C LEU A 106 5.36 -2.47 -11.62
N GLU A 107 5.50 -3.79 -11.67
CA GLU A 107 5.68 -4.50 -12.93
C GLU A 107 4.40 -5.28 -13.19
N PHE A 108 3.88 -5.13 -14.41
CA PHE A 108 2.57 -5.67 -14.77
C PHE A 108 2.71 -6.88 -15.68
N GLU A 109 1.75 -7.79 -15.56
CA GLU A 109 1.59 -8.95 -16.42
C GLU A 109 0.10 -9.11 -16.69
N ASP A 110 -0.30 -9.05 -17.95
CA ASP A 110 -1.70 -9.16 -18.36
C ASP A 110 -2.62 -8.18 -17.62
N GLY A 111 -2.12 -6.97 -17.39
CA GLY A 111 -2.91 -5.92 -16.76
C GLY A 111 -2.99 -5.98 -15.25
N LEU A 112 -2.34 -6.96 -14.61
CA LEU A 112 -2.30 -7.10 -13.16
C LEU A 112 -0.86 -6.91 -12.67
N ILE A 113 -0.73 -6.52 -11.39
CA ILE A 113 0.59 -6.32 -10.80
C ILE A 113 1.22 -7.69 -10.53
N ALA A 114 2.38 -7.93 -11.15
CA ALA A 114 3.14 -9.16 -10.94
C ALA A 114 4.27 -8.94 -9.90
N SER A 115 4.72 -7.70 -9.75
CA SER A 115 5.75 -7.36 -8.77
C SER A 115 5.54 -5.93 -8.32
N LEU A 116 5.65 -5.70 -7.02
CA LEU A 116 5.56 -4.38 -6.44
C LEU A 116 6.71 -4.23 -5.45
N ARG A 117 7.52 -3.19 -5.64
CA ARG A 117 8.62 -2.86 -4.73
C ARG A 117 8.37 -1.48 -4.17
N GLU A 118 8.42 -1.35 -2.84
CA GLU A 118 8.14 -0.10 -2.16
C GLU A 118 9.40 0.48 -1.53
N TYR A 119 9.60 1.78 -1.76
CA TYR A 119 10.67 2.56 -1.14
C TYR A 119 9.99 3.72 -0.43
N TRP A 120 10.10 3.76 0.88
CA TRP A 120 9.30 4.69 1.65
C TRP A 120 10.06 5.29 2.82
N ALA A 121 9.58 6.47 3.23
CA ALA A 121 10.01 7.12 4.46
C ALA A 121 8.76 7.56 5.21
N SER A 122 8.84 7.57 6.51
CA SER A 122 7.70 8.02 7.31
C SER A 122 8.18 8.90 8.46
N GLU A 123 7.25 9.73 8.94
CA GLU A 123 7.49 10.58 10.08
C GLU A 123 6.24 10.61 10.96
N GLN A 124 6.43 10.83 12.24
CA GLN A 124 5.32 10.99 13.16
C GLN A 124 4.80 12.42 13.06
N VAL A 125 3.48 12.57 12.86
CA VAL A 125 2.84 13.88 12.75
C VAL A 125 1.88 14.14 13.90
N GLY A 126 1.69 13.17 14.80
CA GLY A 126 0.85 13.35 15.97
C GLY A 126 0.85 12.13 16.86
N HIS A 127 0.23 12.26 18.00
CA HIS A 127 0.01 11.15 18.93
C HIS A 127 -1.46 10.76 18.83
N LEU A 128 -1.74 9.48 19.02
CA LEU A 128 -3.11 9.03 19.14
C LEU A 128 -3.58 9.29 20.56
N ALA A 129 -4.86 9.64 20.67
CA ALA A 129 -5.51 9.65 21.98
C ALA A 129 -5.47 8.22 22.48
N SER A 130 -4.82 7.98 23.59
CA SER A 130 -4.74 6.62 24.07
C SER A 130 -6.12 6.16 24.50
N ALA A 131 -6.53 5.01 23.96
CA ALA A 131 -7.77 4.40 24.35
C ALA A 131 -7.63 3.99 25.79
N GLY A 132 -8.07 4.82 26.65
CA GLY A 132 -7.91 4.53 28.02
C GLY A 132 -6.65 5.11 28.61
N SER A 133 -6.06 5.79 28.10
CA SER A 133 -4.98 6.41 28.85
C SER A 133 -5.51 7.72 29.39
N ASN A 134 -5.69 6.98 28.95
CA ASN A 134 -5.80 7.58 29.36
C ASN A 134 -5.66 8.10 29.93
N GLY A 135 -5.67 8.12 29.94
CA GLY A 135 -5.45 8.52 30.32
C GLY A 135 -4.93 8.90 30.51
N SER A 136 -4.80 8.92 30.52
CA SER A 136 -4.41 9.28 30.79
C SER A 136 -4.22 9.93 30.93
N GLY A 137 -4.23 9.85 30.84
CA GLY A 137 -4.16 10.49 31.26
C GLY A 137 -4.07 10.58 31.43
#